data_74ae4d32a6604e115c3036b8378bb57d
#
_entry.id   74ae4d32a6604e115c3036b8378bb57d
#
_cell.length_a   1.000
_cell.length_b   1.000
_cell.length_c   1.000
_cell.angle_alpha   90.00
_cell.angle_beta   90.00
_cell.angle_gamma   90.00
#
_symmetry.space_group_name_H-M   'P 1'
#
loop_
_entity.id
_entity.type
_entity.pdbx_description
1 polymer ?
#
loop_
_entity_poly.entity_id
_entity_poly.type
_entity_poly.pdbx_seq_one_letter_code
_entity_poly.pdbx_strand_id
1 'polypeptide(L)'
;FPAVFSVRGIHYTQITTDLLIMIMNNWFECKVKTEKTLENGLVKKVTEPYLVDALNFTEAEARIIKEVSPFATGEFTVSDIKRAKYSELFTCEDDSADKWYKIKCNFITLDEKTQTEKKSASQMLVQASDLRDAIRRFDEGMKGSMVDYEIAMVQETPLFDVYPYDASAVKDAKPEYEQ
;
A
#
# COMPACT_ATOMS: atom_id res chain seq x y z
N PHE A 1 -13.30 13.56 -23.97
CA PHE A 1 -14.64 13.87 -23.43
C PHE A 1 -14.78 13.17 -22.10
N PRO A 2 -15.00 13.90 -21.00
CA PRO A 2 -15.38 13.26 -19.76
C PRO A 2 -16.79 12.72 -19.90
N ALA A 3 -16.98 11.44 -19.67
CA ALA A 3 -18.29 10.84 -19.58
C ALA A 3 -19.04 11.49 -18.40
N VAL A 4 -20.07 12.26 -18.71
CA VAL A 4 -20.99 12.82 -17.73
C VAL A 4 -21.87 11.66 -17.25
N PHE A 5 -21.48 11.01 -16.16
CA PHE A 5 -22.40 10.17 -15.42
C PHE A 5 -23.33 11.06 -14.61
N SER A 6 -24.60 11.11 -15.05
CA SER A 6 -25.68 11.69 -14.27
C SER A 6 -25.88 10.86 -13.00
N VAL A 7 -25.38 11.33 -11.89
CA VAL A 7 -25.58 10.73 -10.57
C VAL A 7 -26.66 11.52 -9.84
N ARG A 8 -27.92 11.10 -9.99
CA ARG A 8 -28.97 11.46 -9.04
C ARG A 8 -28.85 10.56 -7.82
N GLY A 9 -28.41 11.12 -6.69
CA GLY A 9 -28.54 10.49 -5.38
C GLY A 9 -27.27 10.07 -4.65
N ILE A 10 -26.12 10.68 -4.94
CA ILE A 10 -24.93 10.47 -4.10
C ILE A 10 -24.97 11.46 -2.94
N HIS A 11 -25.11 10.95 -1.72
CA HIS A 11 -25.01 11.76 -0.51
C HIS A 11 -23.62 12.42 -0.45
N TYR A 12 -23.57 13.69 -0.09
CA TYR A 12 -22.33 14.50 0.04
C TYR A 12 -21.26 13.84 0.95
N THR A 13 -21.67 12.99 1.87
CA THR A 13 -20.80 12.22 2.75
C THR A 13 -19.97 11.14 2.02
N GLN A 14 -20.50 10.57 0.93
CA GLN A 14 -19.78 9.55 0.15
C GLN A 14 -18.66 10.17 -0.68
N ILE A 15 -18.93 11.33 -1.29
CA ILE A 15 -17.94 12.05 -2.12
C ILE A 15 -16.76 12.53 -1.28
N THR A 16 -16.99 12.97 -0.05
CA THR A 16 -15.89 13.40 0.85
C THR A 16 -15.05 12.22 1.32
N THR A 17 -15.65 11.06 1.52
CA THR A 17 -14.92 9.84 1.92
C THR A 17 -14.06 9.31 0.75
N ASP A 18 -14.62 9.23 -0.45
CA ASP A 18 -13.89 8.76 -1.64
C ASP A 18 -12.78 9.75 -2.04
N LEU A 19 -13.02 11.06 -1.90
CA LEU A 19 -11.99 12.08 -2.13
C LEU A 19 -10.89 12.02 -1.06
N LEU A 20 -11.23 11.74 0.19
CA LEU A 20 -10.27 11.55 1.28
C LEU A 20 -9.41 10.31 1.06
N ILE A 21 -10.01 9.22 0.57
CA ILE A 21 -9.29 7.99 0.18
C ILE A 21 -8.33 8.26 -0.99
N MET A 22 -8.75 9.05 -2.00
CA MET A 22 -7.86 9.44 -3.10
C MET A 22 -6.68 10.33 -2.66
N ILE A 23 -6.82 11.10 -1.59
CA ILE A 23 -5.78 11.99 -1.07
C ILE A 23 -4.79 11.22 -0.17
N MET A 24 -5.16 10.07 0.38
CA MET A 24 -4.40 9.35 1.41
C MET A 24 -3.47 8.24 0.89
N ASN A 25 -3.19 8.15 -0.40
CA ASN A 25 -2.22 7.19 -0.94
C ASN A 25 -0.76 7.63 -0.70
N ASN A 26 -0.45 8.02 0.52
CA ASN A 26 0.91 8.33 0.95
C ASN A 26 1.50 7.16 1.72
N TRP A 27 2.29 6.37 1.05
CA TRP A 27 2.95 5.21 1.64
C TRP A 27 4.24 5.60 2.35
N PHE A 28 4.42 5.03 3.55
CA PHE A 28 5.64 5.14 4.32
C PHE A 28 6.19 3.75 4.65
N GLU A 29 7.45 3.53 4.32
CA GLU A 29 8.18 2.34 4.75
C GLU A 29 8.77 2.61 6.13
N CYS A 30 8.34 1.84 7.12
CA CYS A 30 8.75 1.95 8.51
C CYS A 30 9.60 0.73 8.88
N LYS A 31 10.81 0.94 9.36
CA LYS A 31 11.67 -0.12 9.88
C LYS A 31 11.51 -0.23 11.38
N VAL A 32 11.06 -1.38 11.84
CA VAL A 32 10.86 -1.69 13.26
C VAL A 32 11.92 -2.68 13.72
N LYS A 33 12.64 -2.30 14.77
CA LYS A 33 13.59 -3.18 15.47
C LYS A 33 12.89 -3.84 16.64
N THR A 34 12.88 -5.16 16.63
CA THR A 34 12.34 -5.99 17.71
C THR A 34 13.38 -6.97 18.23
N GLU A 35 13.20 -7.43 19.44
CA GLU A 35 13.98 -8.53 20.02
C GLU A 35 13.18 -9.83 19.88
N LYS A 36 13.75 -10.82 19.20
CA LYS A 36 13.15 -12.16 19.07
C LYS A 36 14.00 -13.18 19.81
N THR A 37 13.37 -13.97 20.66
CA THR A 37 14.01 -15.13 21.30
C THR A 37 13.99 -16.31 20.34
N LEU A 38 15.17 -16.82 20.01
CA LEU A 38 15.36 -17.99 19.19
C LEU A 38 15.05 -19.28 19.97
N GLU A 39 14.86 -20.40 19.28
CA GLU A 39 14.61 -21.73 19.88
C GLU A 39 15.69 -22.17 20.89
N ASN A 40 16.93 -21.71 20.70
CA ASN A 40 18.06 -21.95 21.60
C ASN A 40 18.12 -21.01 22.81
N GLY A 41 17.11 -20.14 23.02
CA GLY A 41 17.05 -19.16 24.11
C GLY A 41 17.86 -17.88 23.90
N LEU A 42 18.57 -17.75 22.78
CA LEU A 42 19.31 -16.52 22.46
C LEU A 42 18.36 -15.43 21.98
N VAL A 43 18.57 -14.21 22.45
CA VAL A 43 17.84 -13.03 21.99
C VAL A 43 18.56 -12.40 20.81
N LYS A 44 17.86 -12.27 19.69
CA LYS A 44 18.36 -11.63 18.48
C LYS A 44 17.56 -10.37 18.17
N LYS A 45 18.27 -9.27 17.89
CA LYS A 45 17.65 -8.07 17.34
C LYS A 45 17.38 -8.25 15.84
N VAL A 46 16.14 -8.03 15.44
CA VAL A 46 15.68 -8.15 14.06
C VAL A 46 15.10 -6.81 13.62
N THR A 47 15.38 -6.42 12.39
CA THR A 47 14.76 -5.24 11.77
C THR A 47 13.83 -5.69 10.66
N GLU A 48 12.55 -5.36 10.81
CA GLU A 48 11.52 -5.72 9.86
C GLU A 48 10.92 -4.45 9.24
N PRO A 49 10.87 -4.35 7.91
CA PRO A 49 10.21 -3.23 7.24
C PRO A 49 8.72 -3.49 7.09
N TYR A 50 7.92 -2.46 7.33
CA TYR A 50 6.48 -2.42 7.15
C TYR A 50 6.11 -1.26 6.25
N LEU A 51 4.99 -1.37 5.56
CA LEU A 51 4.43 -0.29 4.76
C LEU A 51 3.13 0.20 5.38
N VAL A 52 3.03 1.49 5.62
CA VAL A 52 1.85 2.14 6.23
C VAL A 52 1.37 3.26 5.35
N ASP A 53 0.06 3.37 5.18
CA ASP A 53 -0.56 4.55 4.60
C ASP A 53 -0.80 5.59 5.70
N ALA A 54 -0.32 6.82 5.50
CA ALA A 54 -0.45 7.91 6.47
C ALA A 54 -0.38 9.27 5.78
N LEU A 55 -0.85 10.32 6.45
CA LEU A 55 -0.81 11.70 5.95
C LEU A 55 0.60 12.30 6.01
N ASN A 56 1.35 11.94 7.05
CA ASN A 56 2.68 12.48 7.32
C ASN A 56 3.52 11.49 8.14
N PHE A 57 4.78 11.83 8.39
CA PHE A 57 5.70 11.00 9.15
C PHE A 57 5.25 10.73 10.60
N THR A 58 4.67 11.74 11.26
CA THR A 58 4.19 11.61 12.65
C THR A 58 3.04 10.60 12.73
N GLU A 59 2.10 10.66 11.82
CA GLU A 59 1.00 9.71 11.74
C GLU A 59 1.50 8.30 11.36
N ALA A 60 2.45 8.21 10.44
CA ALA A 60 3.06 6.93 10.06
C ALA A 60 3.70 6.25 11.27
N GLU A 61 4.45 6.99 12.09
CA GLU A 61 5.04 6.48 13.33
C GLU A 61 3.97 6.01 14.31
N ALA A 62 2.95 6.83 14.57
CA ALA A 62 1.86 6.48 15.48
C ALA A 62 1.10 5.22 15.01
N ARG A 63 0.83 5.12 13.71
CA ARG A 63 0.15 3.96 13.13
C ARG A 63 0.98 2.70 13.22
N ILE A 64 2.25 2.71 12.83
CA ILE A 64 3.07 1.51 12.90
C ILE A 64 3.26 1.02 14.34
N ILE A 65 3.39 1.92 15.31
CA ILE A 65 3.45 1.57 16.73
C ILE A 65 2.15 0.86 17.15
N LYS A 66 1.00 1.38 16.75
CA LYS A 66 -0.32 0.79 17.05
C LYS A 66 -0.46 -0.61 16.44
N GLU A 67 -0.04 -0.79 15.19
CA GLU A 67 -0.16 -2.07 14.47
C GLU A 67 0.80 -3.14 15.02
N VAL A 68 2.02 -2.76 15.39
CA VAL A 68 3.04 -3.70 15.88
C VAL A 68 2.85 -4.06 17.36
N SER A 69 2.34 -3.14 18.17
CA SER A 69 2.17 -3.33 19.63
C SER A 69 1.48 -4.64 20.04
N PRO A 70 0.40 -5.12 19.38
CA PRO A 70 -0.26 -6.38 19.74
C PRO A 70 0.60 -7.63 19.51
N PHE A 71 1.59 -7.55 18.61
CA PHE A 71 2.43 -8.68 18.21
C PHE A 71 3.83 -8.65 18.82
N ALA A 72 4.23 -7.51 19.41
CA ALA A 72 5.52 -7.35 20.04
C ALA A 72 5.57 -8.12 21.37
N THR A 73 6.53 -9.03 21.49
CA THR A 73 6.76 -9.81 22.72
C THR A 73 7.69 -9.11 23.71
N GLY A 74 8.26 -7.97 23.37
CA GLY A 74 9.20 -7.19 24.15
C GLY A 74 9.25 -5.75 23.65
N GLU A 75 10.30 -5.04 24.03
CA GLU A 75 10.53 -3.68 23.56
C GLU A 75 10.80 -3.66 22.06
N PHE A 76 10.21 -2.70 21.39
CA PHE A 76 10.48 -2.43 19.98
C PHE A 76 10.68 -0.93 19.74
N THR A 77 11.38 -0.59 18.69
CA THR A 77 11.62 0.80 18.28
C THR A 77 11.43 0.96 16.79
N VAL A 78 10.83 2.08 16.40
CA VAL A 78 10.80 2.50 15.00
C VAL A 78 12.13 3.19 14.68
N SER A 79 12.95 2.55 13.87
CA SER A 79 14.33 2.98 13.63
C SER A 79 14.48 3.90 12.42
N ASP A 80 13.56 3.79 11.45
CA ASP A 80 13.61 4.57 10.21
C ASP A 80 12.21 4.66 9.60
N ILE A 81 11.87 5.80 9.01
CA ILE A 81 10.64 6.01 8.26
C ILE A 81 11.00 6.75 6.98
N LYS A 82 10.62 6.17 5.83
CA LYS A 82 10.84 6.75 4.51
C LYS A 82 9.55 6.82 3.71
N ARG A 83 9.42 7.82 2.87
CA ARG A 83 8.35 7.84 1.88
C ARG A 83 8.58 6.77 0.82
N ALA A 84 7.54 6.00 0.52
CA ALA A 84 7.51 5.04 -0.56
C ALA A 84 6.53 5.50 -1.65
N LYS A 85 6.89 5.30 -2.91
CA LYS A 85 6.08 5.72 -4.05
C LYS A 85 5.46 4.49 -4.71
N TYR A 86 4.31 4.10 -4.21
CA TYR A 86 3.46 3.10 -4.85
C TYR A 86 2.17 3.76 -5.31
N SER A 87 1.80 3.58 -6.56
CA SER A 87 0.57 4.15 -7.13
C SER A 87 -0.64 3.31 -6.80
N GLU A 88 -0.47 2.01 -6.65
CA GLU A 88 -1.56 1.08 -6.38
C GLU A 88 -1.06 -0.16 -5.61
N LEU A 89 -1.97 -0.76 -4.85
CA LEU A 89 -1.75 -1.94 -4.04
C LEU A 89 -2.74 -3.04 -4.45
N PHE A 90 -2.23 -4.20 -4.85
CA PHE A 90 -3.02 -5.38 -5.14
C PHE A 90 -2.89 -6.37 -3.99
N THR A 91 -3.95 -6.49 -3.20
CA THR A 91 -4.05 -7.45 -2.09
C THR A 91 -4.81 -8.69 -2.51
N CYS A 92 -4.64 -9.78 -1.78
CA CYS A 92 -5.45 -10.97 -1.92
C CYS A 92 -5.76 -11.58 -0.55
N GLU A 93 -6.83 -12.37 -0.51
CA GLU A 93 -7.28 -13.08 0.70
C GLU A 93 -6.69 -14.51 0.81
N ASP A 94 -5.75 -14.85 -0.07
CA ASP A 94 -5.12 -16.16 -0.11
C ASP A 94 -3.99 -16.23 0.95
N ASP A 95 -4.12 -17.13 1.93
CA ASP A 95 -3.13 -17.31 3.00
C ASP A 95 -1.75 -17.74 2.48
N SER A 96 -1.67 -18.33 1.28
CA SER A 96 -0.40 -18.70 0.65
C SER A 96 0.37 -17.51 0.08
N ALA A 97 -0.31 -16.37 -0.12
CA ALA A 97 0.29 -15.14 -0.62
C ALA A 97 0.88 -14.31 0.53
N ASP A 98 2.02 -14.75 1.03
CA ASP A 98 2.71 -14.20 2.18
C ASP A 98 3.84 -13.22 1.85
N LYS A 99 4.04 -12.92 0.55
CA LYS A 99 5.11 -12.06 0.05
C LYS A 99 4.56 -10.85 -0.69
N TRP A 100 5.40 -9.81 -0.71
CA TRP A 100 5.10 -8.56 -1.41
C TRP A 100 6.10 -8.33 -2.53
N TYR A 101 5.58 -8.11 -3.74
CA TYR A 101 6.36 -7.87 -4.94
C TYR A 101 6.15 -6.46 -5.45
N LYS A 102 7.26 -5.76 -5.67
CA LYS A 102 7.26 -4.47 -6.36
C LYS A 102 7.29 -4.69 -7.87
N ILE A 103 6.29 -4.18 -8.55
CA ILE A 103 6.19 -4.22 -10.01
C ILE A 103 6.36 -2.80 -10.55
N LYS A 104 7.36 -2.61 -11.40
CA LYS A 104 7.52 -1.40 -12.20
C LYS A 104 6.83 -1.63 -13.54
N CYS A 105 5.83 -0.82 -13.80
CA CYS A 105 5.01 -0.86 -15.00
C CYS A 105 5.21 0.44 -15.78
N ASN A 106 5.33 0.34 -17.10
CA ASN A 106 5.31 1.49 -18.00
C ASN A 106 3.96 1.54 -18.70
N PHE A 107 3.20 2.58 -18.47
CA PHE A 107 1.99 2.88 -19.24
C PHE A 107 2.36 3.51 -20.57
N ILE A 108 1.76 3.01 -21.64
CA ILE A 108 2.01 3.44 -23.01
C ILE A 108 0.81 4.29 -23.47
N THR A 109 1.07 5.55 -23.75
CA THR A 109 0.06 6.48 -24.27
C THR A 109 0.54 7.08 -25.58
N LEU A 110 -0.40 7.33 -26.49
CA LEU A 110 -0.11 8.00 -27.76
C LEU A 110 -0.30 9.51 -27.57
N ASP A 111 0.75 10.28 -27.86
CA ASP A 111 0.63 11.74 -27.97
C ASP A 111 0.01 12.09 -29.33
N GLU A 112 -1.23 12.58 -29.31
CA GLU A 112 -1.98 12.90 -30.54
C GLU A 112 -1.33 14.01 -31.36
N LYS A 113 -0.57 14.91 -30.72
CA LYS A 113 0.08 16.04 -31.42
C LYS A 113 1.33 15.63 -32.17
N THR A 114 2.13 14.76 -31.57
CA THR A 114 3.43 14.33 -32.11
C THR A 114 3.35 12.97 -32.79
N GLN A 115 2.25 12.23 -32.65
CA GLN A 115 2.05 10.86 -33.14
C GLN A 115 3.13 9.88 -32.61
N THR A 116 3.68 10.18 -31.40
CA THR A 116 4.70 9.39 -30.77
C THR A 116 4.15 8.69 -29.52
N GLU A 117 4.66 7.49 -29.24
CA GLU A 117 4.38 6.78 -27.98
C GLU A 117 5.12 7.44 -26.82
N LYS A 118 4.39 7.68 -25.74
CA LYS A 118 4.90 8.18 -24.47
C LYS A 118 4.79 7.10 -23.41
N LYS A 119 5.88 6.81 -22.72
CA LYS A 119 5.94 5.85 -21.61
C LYS A 119 5.97 6.60 -20.27
N SER A 120 5.06 6.24 -19.36
CA SER A 120 5.02 6.75 -17.99
C SER A 120 5.25 5.62 -17.02
N ALA A 121 6.35 5.68 -16.26
CA ALA A 121 6.68 4.65 -15.27
C ALA A 121 5.84 4.82 -14.00
N SER A 122 5.31 3.70 -13.50
CA SER A 122 4.61 3.61 -12.23
C SER A 122 5.11 2.41 -11.44
N GLN A 123 5.07 2.50 -10.12
CA GLN A 123 5.41 1.38 -9.24
C GLN A 123 4.17 0.95 -8.48
N MET A 124 3.93 -0.35 -8.48
CA MET A 124 2.81 -0.97 -7.80
C MET A 124 3.30 -2.09 -6.89
N LEU A 125 2.54 -2.41 -5.88
CA LEU A 125 2.85 -3.46 -4.92
C LEU A 125 1.78 -4.56 -5.03
N VAL A 126 2.23 -5.81 -5.14
CA VAL A 126 1.35 -6.98 -5.31
C VAL A 126 1.66 -8.01 -4.25
N GLN A 127 0.62 -8.46 -3.57
CA GLN A 127 0.70 -9.59 -2.64
C GLN A 127 0.57 -10.89 -3.42
N ALA A 128 1.55 -11.78 -3.25
CA ALA A 128 1.60 -13.04 -3.98
C ALA A 128 2.42 -14.10 -3.24
N SER A 129 2.30 -15.35 -3.66
CA SER A 129 3.07 -16.47 -3.12
C SER A 129 4.48 -16.58 -3.74
N ASP A 130 4.60 -16.27 -5.02
CA ASP A 130 5.84 -16.28 -5.76
C ASP A 130 5.85 -15.24 -6.89
N LEU A 131 6.96 -15.14 -7.59
CA LEU A 131 7.15 -14.15 -8.66
C LEU A 131 6.17 -14.35 -9.83
N ARG A 132 5.87 -15.58 -10.21
CA ARG A 132 4.93 -15.87 -11.31
C ARG A 132 3.50 -15.55 -10.91
N ASP A 133 3.14 -15.86 -9.66
CA ASP A 133 1.84 -15.51 -9.09
C ASP A 133 1.68 -13.98 -8.99
N ALA A 134 2.75 -13.25 -8.67
CA ALA A 134 2.74 -11.79 -8.65
C ALA A 134 2.43 -11.19 -10.03
N ILE A 135 3.04 -11.70 -11.09
CA ILE A 135 2.77 -11.26 -12.47
C ILE A 135 1.33 -11.59 -12.86
N ARG A 136 0.87 -12.80 -12.58
CA ARG A 136 -0.50 -13.24 -12.87
C ARG A 136 -1.52 -12.35 -12.16
N ARG A 137 -1.35 -12.10 -10.87
CA ARG A 137 -2.26 -11.23 -10.09
C ARG A 137 -2.24 -9.79 -10.55
N PHE A 138 -1.07 -9.30 -10.94
CA PHE A 138 -0.94 -7.97 -11.53
C PHE A 138 -1.71 -7.86 -12.84
N ASP A 139 -1.53 -8.80 -13.76
CA ASP A 139 -2.25 -8.81 -15.04
C ASP A 139 -3.77 -8.96 -14.85
N GLU A 140 -4.20 -9.76 -13.87
CA GLU A 140 -5.62 -9.87 -13.50
C GLU A 140 -6.19 -8.55 -12.96
N GLY A 141 -5.45 -7.87 -12.09
CA GLY A 141 -5.83 -6.57 -11.54
C GLY A 141 -5.87 -5.46 -12.60
N MET A 142 -5.04 -5.56 -13.63
CA MET A 142 -5.00 -4.63 -14.75
C MET A 142 -6.04 -4.91 -15.83
N LYS A 143 -6.77 -6.03 -15.74
CA LYS A 143 -7.90 -6.31 -16.64
C LYS A 143 -8.96 -5.20 -16.52
N GLY A 144 -9.40 -4.71 -17.65
CA GLY A 144 -10.34 -3.57 -17.71
C GLY A 144 -9.66 -2.21 -17.72
N SER A 145 -8.36 -2.12 -17.53
CA SER A 145 -7.61 -0.92 -17.86
C SER A 145 -7.65 -0.68 -19.36
N MET A 146 -7.99 0.55 -19.76
CA MET A 146 -8.02 0.93 -21.17
C MET A 146 -6.65 1.42 -21.68
N VAL A 147 -5.63 1.37 -20.85
CA VAL A 147 -4.27 1.83 -21.16
C VAL A 147 -3.38 0.62 -21.37
N ASP A 148 -2.63 0.65 -22.46
CA ASP A 148 -1.60 -0.36 -22.71
C ASP A 148 -0.44 -0.19 -21.72
N TYR A 149 0.13 -1.30 -21.27
CA TYR A 149 1.23 -1.31 -20.34
C TYR A 149 2.24 -2.42 -20.65
N GLU A 150 3.44 -2.21 -20.17
CA GLU A 150 4.49 -3.24 -20.15
C GLU A 150 5.08 -3.37 -18.74
N ILE A 151 5.34 -4.60 -18.31
CA ILE A 151 6.04 -4.87 -17.05
C ILE A 151 7.53 -4.71 -17.30
N ALA A 152 8.15 -3.71 -16.66
CA ALA A 152 9.57 -3.45 -16.80
C ALA A 152 10.42 -4.19 -15.76
N MET A 153 9.87 -4.42 -14.56
CA MET A 153 10.58 -5.07 -13.47
C MET A 153 9.60 -5.70 -12.48
N VAL A 154 9.94 -6.87 -11.98
CA VAL A 154 9.29 -7.52 -10.83
C VAL A 154 10.37 -7.86 -9.82
N GLN A 155 10.19 -7.43 -8.58
CA GLN A 155 11.15 -7.65 -7.50
C GLN A 155 10.43 -8.02 -6.20
N GLU A 156 10.88 -9.09 -5.56
CA GLU A 156 10.46 -9.40 -4.20
C GLU A 156 10.96 -8.31 -3.25
N THR A 157 10.08 -7.84 -2.37
CA THR A 157 10.42 -6.86 -1.34
C THR A 157 10.64 -7.55 0.00
N PRO A 158 11.46 -6.97 0.91
CA PRO A 158 11.61 -7.49 2.25
C PRO A 158 10.46 -7.09 3.19
N LEU A 159 9.39 -6.48 2.70
CA LEU A 159 8.27 -6.02 3.50
C LEU A 159 7.66 -7.17 4.29
N PHE A 160 7.57 -6.99 5.60
CA PHE A 160 6.98 -7.97 6.49
C PHE A 160 5.46 -7.93 6.41
N ASP A 161 4.88 -6.72 6.43
CA ASP A 161 3.44 -6.52 6.26
C ASP A 161 3.13 -5.12 5.72
N VAL A 162 1.89 -4.94 5.26
CA VAL A 162 1.38 -3.70 4.69
C VAL A 162 0.06 -3.33 5.36
N TYR A 163 -0.02 -2.11 5.87
CA TYR A 163 -1.20 -1.58 6.55
C TYR A 163 -1.81 -0.43 5.75
N PRO A 164 -2.79 -0.72 4.88
CA PRO A 164 -3.53 0.32 4.18
C PRO A 164 -4.41 1.11 5.14
N TYR A 165 -4.80 2.30 4.74
CA TYR A 165 -5.74 3.11 5.52
C TYR A 165 -7.11 2.42 5.57
N ASP A 166 -7.60 2.24 6.78
CA ASP A 166 -8.94 1.72 7.01
C ASP A 166 -9.91 2.87 7.33
N ALA A 167 -10.71 3.24 6.34
CA ALA A 167 -11.73 4.28 6.50
C ALA A 167 -12.85 3.88 7.50
N SER A 168 -13.02 2.59 7.81
CA SER A 168 -14.00 2.12 8.77
C SER A 168 -13.61 2.44 10.22
N ALA A 169 -12.31 2.46 10.52
CA ALA A 169 -11.80 2.77 11.86
C ALA A 169 -12.06 4.23 12.29
N VAL A 170 -12.27 5.13 11.32
CA VAL A 170 -12.56 6.56 11.61
C VAL A 170 -14.01 6.79 12.05
N LYS A 171 -14.92 5.91 11.64
CA LYS A 171 -16.34 6.05 11.99
C LYS A 171 -16.64 5.74 13.48
N ASP A 172 -15.76 4.99 14.13
CA ASP A 172 -15.93 4.59 15.54
C ASP A 172 -15.24 5.56 16.53
N ALA A 173 -14.43 6.48 16.04
CA ALA A 173 -13.84 7.55 16.84
C ALA A 173 -14.88 8.69 17.01
N LYS A 174 -15.77 8.58 18.02
CA LYS A 174 -16.58 9.73 18.44
C LYS A 174 -15.66 10.86 18.90
N PRO A 175 -15.90 12.10 18.44
CA PRO A 175 -15.13 13.25 18.91
C PRO A 175 -15.28 13.40 20.43
N GLU A 176 -14.17 13.66 21.12
CA GLU A 176 -14.10 13.78 22.60
C GLU A 176 -14.99 14.89 23.20
N TYR A 177 -15.56 15.77 22.37
CA TYR A 177 -16.42 16.86 22.83
C TYR A 177 -17.92 16.48 22.99
N GLU A 178 -18.29 15.22 22.74
CA GLU A 178 -19.65 14.70 22.97
C GLU A 178 -19.76 13.76 24.19
N GLN A 179 -18.80 13.82 25.12
CA GLN A 179 -18.87 13.13 26.40
C GLN A 179 -19.30 14.07 27.53
#